data_5d5e8c26cfad4cb12b38d5fbac5524a5
#
_entry.id   5d5e8c26cfad4cb12b38d5fbac5524a5
#
_cell.length_a   1.000
_cell.length_b   1.000
_cell.length_c   1.000
_cell.angle_alpha   90.00
_cell.angle_beta   90.00
_cell.angle_gamma   90.00
#
_symmetry.space_group_name_H-M   'P 1'
#
loop_
_entity.id
_entity.type
_entity.pdbx_description
1 polymer ?
#
loop_
_entity_poly.entity_id
_entity_poly.type
_entity_poly.pdbx_seq_one_letter_code
_entity_poly.pdbx_strand_id
1 'polypeptide(L)'
;MTSLFCRHNRFTADCPICSKGTVLDPERSSSRARSSGGTARRPATSRPAAAAKGARVVTGPYVTGGPYEADDGGARYEVRLERVPGGVRLASWSLGQLQRGAPVLDAADVPAMVESARERALLSERDLKSLEAALDVEPSEGAEKPEFGASPGRSGDLRDELRVEPVGEGRLRVARWIMRPNFGWELQDAPVMLPAARYAEALRAAARAGLLDQGA
;
A
#
# COMPACT_ATOMS: atom_id res chain seq x y z
N MET A 1 31.19 -20.98 2.20
CA MET A 1 29.92 -21.68 2.01
C MET A 1 29.17 -20.97 0.90
N THR A 2 29.09 -21.57 -0.28
CA THR A 2 28.38 -20.99 -1.44
C THR A 2 26.90 -21.21 -1.24
N SER A 3 26.12 -20.13 -1.22
CA SER A 3 24.65 -20.21 -1.12
C SER A 3 24.09 -20.88 -2.38
N LEU A 4 23.35 -21.96 -2.22
CA LEU A 4 22.68 -22.68 -3.29
C LEU A 4 21.52 -21.87 -3.88
N PHE A 5 21.01 -20.87 -3.13
CA PHE A 5 19.92 -20.00 -3.55
C PHE A 5 20.43 -18.61 -3.87
N CYS A 6 19.97 -18.05 -4.96
CA CYS A 6 20.24 -16.68 -5.34
C CYS A 6 19.27 -15.70 -4.67
N ARG A 7 19.58 -14.41 -4.73
CA ARG A 7 18.72 -13.32 -4.21
C ARG A 7 17.29 -13.26 -4.79
N HIS A 8 17.01 -14.05 -5.82
CA HIS A 8 15.66 -14.19 -6.43
C HIS A 8 14.90 -15.39 -5.88
N ASN A 9 15.37 -15.98 -4.77
CA ASN A 9 14.80 -17.15 -4.07
C ASN A 9 14.62 -18.38 -4.99
N ARG A 10 15.57 -18.60 -5.90
CA ARG A 10 15.64 -19.76 -6.80
C ARG A 10 17.00 -20.42 -6.70
N PHE A 11 17.10 -21.71 -7.02
CA PHE A 11 18.40 -22.34 -7.20
C PHE A 11 19.21 -21.54 -8.23
N THR A 12 20.48 -21.27 -7.91
CA THR A 12 21.35 -20.43 -8.75
C THR A 12 21.44 -20.98 -10.18
N ALA A 13 21.41 -22.31 -10.35
CA ALA A 13 21.42 -22.99 -11.66
C ALA A 13 20.12 -22.77 -12.46
N ASP A 14 18.97 -22.64 -11.79
CA ASP A 14 17.65 -22.54 -12.42
C ASP A 14 17.16 -21.08 -12.55
N CYS A 15 17.92 -20.14 -12.04
CA CYS A 15 17.54 -18.73 -12.12
C CYS A 15 17.87 -18.15 -13.50
N PRO A 16 16.89 -17.73 -14.32
CA PRO A 16 17.14 -17.23 -15.67
C PRO A 16 18.00 -15.95 -15.70
N ILE A 17 18.15 -15.27 -14.57
CA ILE A 17 19.01 -14.08 -14.43
C ILE A 17 20.41 -14.48 -13.97
N CYS A 18 20.54 -15.41 -13.02
CA CYS A 18 21.81 -15.81 -12.45
C CYS A 18 22.50 -16.95 -13.23
N SER A 19 21.72 -17.85 -13.88
CA SER A 19 22.25 -18.96 -14.68
C SER A 19 22.85 -18.52 -16.03
N LYS A 20 22.54 -17.30 -16.49
CA LYS A 20 23.12 -16.75 -17.73
C LYS A 20 24.59 -16.33 -17.58
N GLY A 21 25.25 -16.74 -16.53
CA GLY A 21 26.71 -16.70 -16.38
C GLY A 21 27.37 -15.33 -16.65
N THR A 22 26.64 -14.25 -16.50
CA THR A 22 27.10 -12.92 -16.92
C THR A 22 28.16 -12.33 -15.98
N VAL A 23 28.52 -13.03 -14.91
CA VAL A 23 29.34 -12.40 -13.87
C VAL A 23 30.63 -13.15 -13.55
N LEU A 24 30.78 -14.43 -13.93
CA LEU A 24 31.89 -15.23 -13.45
C LEU A 24 32.53 -16.17 -14.50
N ASP A 25 32.47 -15.80 -15.76
CA ASP A 25 33.24 -16.50 -16.78
C ASP A 25 34.56 -15.71 -17.05
N PRO A 26 35.69 -16.13 -16.47
CA PRO A 26 36.96 -15.42 -16.63
C PRO A 26 37.47 -15.43 -18.09
N GLU A 27 36.97 -16.35 -18.92
CA GLU A 27 37.32 -16.40 -20.34
C GLU A 27 36.58 -15.36 -21.18
N ARG A 28 35.39 -14.91 -20.77
CA ARG A 28 34.66 -13.83 -21.46
C ARG A 28 35.22 -12.44 -21.18
N SER A 29 35.93 -12.23 -20.07
CA SER A 29 36.56 -10.94 -19.74
C SER A 29 37.85 -10.73 -20.54
N SER A 30 38.51 -11.81 -21.00
CA SER A 30 39.77 -11.72 -21.76
C SER A 30 39.58 -11.44 -23.26
N SER A 31 38.41 -11.74 -23.84
CA SER A 31 38.15 -11.53 -25.28
C SER A 31 37.76 -10.09 -25.64
N ARG A 32 37.45 -9.23 -24.65
CA ARG A 32 37.16 -7.80 -24.86
C ARG A 32 38.36 -6.87 -24.79
N ALA A 33 39.54 -7.38 -24.48
CA ALA A 33 40.77 -6.59 -24.31
C ALA A 33 41.61 -6.41 -25.59
N ARG A 34 41.20 -6.90 -26.75
CA ARG A 34 41.97 -6.81 -27.99
C ARG A 34 41.21 -6.11 -29.14
N SER A 35 40.83 -4.86 -28.91
CA SER A 35 40.64 -3.90 -30.00
C SER A 35 40.69 -2.47 -29.43
N SER A 36 41.91 -2.02 -29.06
CA SER A 36 42.17 -0.62 -28.79
C SER A 36 43.15 -0.07 -29.81
N GLY A 37 42.63 0.33 -30.96
CA GLY A 37 43.27 1.33 -31.81
C GLY A 37 43.00 2.71 -31.20
N GLY A 38 44.04 3.46 -30.90
CA GLY A 38 44.00 4.65 -30.08
C GLY A 38 43.22 5.84 -30.66
N THR A 39 42.65 6.58 -29.79
CA THR A 39 42.56 8.04 -29.77
C THR A 39 42.34 8.49 -28.32
N ALA A 40 43.18 9.40 -27.86
CA ALA A 40 43.16 10.00 -26.54
C ALA A 40 41.79 10.62 -26.28
N ARG A 41 40.94 10.00 -25.43
CA ARG A 41 39.73 10.58 -24.91
C ARG A 41 39.97 11.14 -23.52
N ARG A 42 39.65 12.43 -23.37
CA ARG A 42 39.47 13.15 -22.11
C ARG A 42 38.82 12.26 -21.05
N PRO A 43 39.22 12.38 -19.77
CA PRO A 43 38.56 11.65 -18.69
C PRO A 43 37.08 12.01 -18.69
N ALA A 44 36.24 11.02 -18.99
CA ALA A 44 34.81 11.15 -18.82
C ALA A 44 34.56 11.28 -17.30
N THR A 45 34.13 12.46 -16.90
CA THR A 45 33.46 12.62 -15.59
C THR A 45 32.45 11.52 -15.45
N SER A 46 32.64 10.67 -14.45
CA SER A 46 31.71 9.61 -14.09
C SER A 46 30.35 10.24 -13.86
N ARG A 47 29.50 10.11 -14.89
CA ARG A 47 28.10 10.43 -14.77
C ARG A 47 27.55 9.54 -13.64
N PRO A 48 27.03 10.11 -12.55
CA PRO A 48 26.43 9.28 -11.51
C PRO A 48 25.40 8.38 -12.18
N ALA A 49 25.48 7.07 -11.89
CA ALA A 49 24.50 6.10 -12.35
C ALA A 49 23.13 6.70 -12.06
N ALA A 50 22.32 6.90 -13.12
CA ALA A 50 20.98 7.42 -12.95
C ALA A 50 20.28 6.48 -11.98
N ALA A 51 20.09 6.96 -10.74
CA ALA A 51 19.27 6.29 -9.77
C ALA A 51 17.97 5.94 -10.50
N ALA A 52 17.58 4.67 -10.48
CA ALA A 52 16.33 4.23 -11.08
C ALA A 52 15.27 5.21 -10.60
N LYS A 53 14.75 6.01 -11.52
CA LYS A 53 13.71 6.98 -11.23
C LYS A 53 12.56 6.17 -10.66
N GLY A 54 12.42 6.17 -9.33
CA GLY A 54 11.31 5.55 -8.65
C GLY A 54 10.04 5.98 -9.36
N ALA A 55 9.15 5.05 -9.65
CA ALA A 55 7.88 5.35 -10.31
C ALA A 55 7.28 6.56 -9.57
N ARG A 56 7.08 7.67 -10.29
CA ARG A 56 6.58 8.90 -9.71
C ARG A 56 5.21 8.60 -9.12
N VAL A 57 5.10 8.63 -7.80
CA VAL A 57 3.84 8.42 -7.13
C VAL A 57 2.91 9.55 -7.58
N VAL A 58 1.83 9.17 -8.26
CA VAL A 58 0.80 10.13 -8.66
C VAL A 58 0.05 10.52 -7.39
N THR A 59 0.19 11.78 -6.98
CA THR A 59 -0.61 12.38 -5.90
C THR A 59 -1.78 13.12 -6.53
N GLY A 60 -2.99 12.79 -6.06
CA GLY A 60 -4.21 13.54 -6.38
C GLY A 60 -4.52 14.58 -5.30
N PRO A 61 -5.62 15.32 -5.42
CA PRO A 61 -6.16 16.09 -4.32
C PRO A 61 -6.52 15.15 -3.17
N TYR A 62 -6.31 15.59 -1.92
CA TYR A 62 -6.46 14.76 -0.73
C TYR A 62 -6.98 15.53 0.49
N VAL A 63 -7.47 14.78 1.46
CA VAL A 63 -7.72 15.19 2.84
C VAL A 63 -6.90 14.33 3.79
N THR A 64 -6.62 14.81 5.00
CA THR A 64 -5.73 14.14 5.95
C THR A 64 -6.42 13.87 7.27
N GLY A 65 -6.08 12.73 7.88
CA GLY A 65 -6.23 12.45 9.30
C GLY A 65 -4.86 12.43 9.99
N GLY A 66 -4.83 12.66 11.29
CA GLY A 66 -3.61 12.74 12.08
C GLY A 66 -3.11 14.19 12.29
N PRO A 67 -1.84 14.43 12.67
CA PRO A 67 -0.69 13.49 12.55
C PRO A 67 -0.67 12.39 13.63
N TYR A 68 -0.17 11.24 13.27
CA TYR A 68 0.03 10.09 14.16
C TYR A 68 1.50 9.84 14.44
N GLU A 69 1.79 9.15 15.54
CA GLU A 69 3.13 8.68 15.86
C GLU A 69 3.25 7.20 15.46
N ALA A 70 4.36 6.81 14.85
CA ALA A 70 4.62 5.42 14.53
C ALA A 70 4.92 4.62 15.81
N ASP A 71 4.44 3.37 15.88
CA ASP A 71 4.56 2.51 17.06
C ASP A 71 6.01 2.20 17.46
N ASP A 72 6.95 2.33 16.52
CA ASP A 72 8.39 2.14 16.74
C ASP A 72 9.12 3.40 17.24
N GLY A 73 8.38 4.47 17.58
CA GLY A 73 8.95 5.77 17.92
C GLY A 73 9.58 6.50 16.73
N GLY A 74 9.21 6.08 15.52
CA GLY A 74 9.69 6.63 14.26
C GLY A 74 9.13 8.01 13.92
N ALA A 75 9.24 8.38 12.66
CA ALA A 75 8.75 9.67 12.18
C ALA A 75 7.22 9.74 12.21
N ARG A 76 6.69 10.92 12.54
CA ARG A 76 5.25 11.19 12.44
C ARG A 76 4.75 10.95 11.02
N TYR A 77 3.54 10.43 10.93
CA TYR A 77 2.87 10.21 9.66
C TYR A 77 1.45 10.79 9.66
N GLU A 78 0.92 11.00 8.49
CA GLU A 78 -0.49 11.36 8.26
C GLU A 78 -1.12 10.29 7.37
N VAL A 79 -2.41 10.06 7.53
CA VAL A 79 -3.17 9.22 6.60
C VAL A 79 -3.91 10.13 5.65
N ARG A 80 -3.73 9.90 4.35
CA ARG A 80 -4.40 10.65 3.29
C ARG A 80 -5.48 9.82 2.63
N LEU A 81 -6.66 10.40 2.51
CA LEU A 81 -7.69 9.96 1.58
C LEU A 81 -7.51 10.77 0.30
N GLU A 82 -7.12 10.11 -0.78
CA GLU A 82 -6.76 10.74 -2.04
C GLU A 82 -7.67 10.29 -3.17
N ARG A 83 -8.05 11.23 -4.03
CA ARG A 83 -8.67 10.89 -5.31
C ARG A 83 -7.59 10.54 -6.32
N VAL A 84 -7.65 9.33 -6.87
CA VAL A 84 -6.71 8.82 -7.86
C VAL A 84 -7.45 8.29 -9.10
N PRO A 85 -6.79 8.15 -10.25
CA PRO A 85 -7.41 7.51 -11.41
C PRO A 85 -7.92 6.10 -11.04
N GLY A 86 -9.21 5.84 -11.28
CA GLY A 86 -9.84 4.55 -10.99
C GLY A 86 -10.41 4.38 -9.60
N GLY A 87 -10.33 5.38 -8.70
CA GLY A 87 -10.93 5.30 -7.38
C GLY A 87 -10.35 6.22 -6.33
N VAL A 88 -10.30 5.70 -5.12
CA VAL A 88 -9.80 6.36 -3.92
C VAL A 88 -8.59 5.58 -3.40
N ARG A 89 -7.62 6.27 -2.85
CA ARG A 89 -6.51 5.66 -2.13
C ARG A 89 -6.50 6.17 -0.70
N LEU A 90 -6.47 5.26 0.26
CA LEU A 90 -6.14 5.56 1.63
C LEU A 90 -4.70 5.09 1.88
N ALA A 91 -3.84 5.96 2.37
CA ALA A 91 -2.41 5.67 2.48
C ALA A 91 -1.73 6.52 3.56
N SER A 92 -0.74 5.93 4.23
CA SER A 92 0.13 6.66 5.16
C SER A 92 1.21 7.43 4.41
N TRP A 93 1.49 8.64 4.88
CA TRP A 93 2.51 9.54 4.34
C TRP A 93 3.38 10.07 5.47
N SER A 94 4.71 10.04 5.30
CA SER A 94 5.66 10.64 6.21
C SER A 94 6.69 11.46 5.43
N LEU A 95 6.96 12.69 5.89
CA LEU A 95 7.90 13.61 5.22
C LEU A 95 7.62 13.78 3.72
N GLY A 96 6.35 13.77 3.32
CA GLY A 96 5.94 13.90 1.91
C GLY A 96 6.17 12.65 1.05
N GLN A 97 6.51 11.52 1.66
CA GLN A 97 6.72 10.24 0.99
C GLN A 97 5.61 9.26 1.34
N LEU A 98 5.11 8.57 0.31
CA LEU A 98 4.16 7.48 0.48
C LEU A 98 4.83 6.32 1.21
N GLN A 99 4.23 5.90 2.32
CA GLN A 99 4.70 4.76 3.10
C GLN A 99 4.18 3.45 2.52
N ARG A 100 4.93 2.39 2.73
CA ARG A 100 4.46 1.02 2.49
C ARG A 100 3.59 0.58 3.66
N GLY A 101 2.79 -0.44 3.41
CA GLY A 101 1.91 -1.00 4.43
C GLY A 101 0.50 -0.42 4.39
N ALA A 102 -0.37 -1.08 5.13
CA ALA A 102 -1.75 -0.66 5.31
C ALA A 102 -1.80 0.54 6.28
N PRO A 103 -2.56 1.60 5.96
CA PRO A 103 -2.68 2.76 6.83
C PRO A 103 -3.36 2.39 8.15
N VAL A 104 -2.85 2.96 9.23
CA VAL A 104 -3.43 2.93 10.58
C VAL A 104 -3.82 4.35 10.95
N LEU A 105 -5.05 4.56 11.42
CA LEU A 105 -5.60 5.87 11.79
C LEU A 105 -6.55 5.72 12.99
N ASP A 106 -6.80 6.82 13.68
CA ASP A 106 -7.78 6.83 14.76
C ASP A 106 -9.20 6.69 14.20
N ALA A 107 -10.03 5.88 14.86
CA ALA A 107 -11.42 5.68 14.46
C ALA A 107 -12.20 7.01 14.40
N ALA A 108 -11.94 7.92 15.33
CA ALA A 108 -12.55 9.24 15.41
C ALA A 108 -12.22 10.15 14.21
N ASP A 109 -11.09 9.93 13.53
CA ASP A 109 -10.69 10.75 12.38
C ASP A 109 -11.42 10.36 11.09
N VAL A 110 -12.01 9.17 11.03
CA VAL A 110 -12.71 8.70 9.82
C VAL A 110 -13.87 9.60 9.43
N PRO A 111 -14.81 9.96 10.32
CA PRO A 111 -15.87 10.91 10.01
C PRO A 111 -15.34 12.30 9.60
N ALA A 112 -14.34 12.83 10.31
CA ALA A 112 -13.74 14.11 10.02
C ALA A 112 -13.08 14.16 8.64
N MET A 113 -12.44 13.07 8.22
CA MET A 113 -11.87 12.94 6.88
C MET A 113 -12.94 12.91 5.79
N VAL A 114 -14.07 12.25 6.03
CA VAL A 114 -15.20 12.22 5.08
C VAL A 114 -15.84 13.60 4.95
N GLU A 115 -16.05 14.31 6.06
CA GLU A 115 -16.56 15.68 6.04
C GLU A 115 -15.61 16.64 5.32
N SER A 116 -14.32 16.59 5.61
CA SER A 116 -13.30 17.37 4.87
C SER A 116 -13.27 17.04 3.38
N ALA A 117 -13.52 15.78 3.01
CA ALA A 117 -13.62 15.37 1.61
C ALA A 117 -14.85 15.99 0.92
N ARG A 118 -15.95 16.18 1.67
CA ARG A 118 -17.15 16.90 1.22
C ARG A 118 -16.85 18.37 0.97
N GLU A 119 -16.33 19.07 2.00
CA GLU A 119 -16.01 20.51 1.94
C GLU A 119 -15.10 20.85 0.77
N ARG A 120 -14.15 19.98 0.47
CA ARG A 120 -13.19 20.16 -0.63
C ARG A 120 -13.67 19.63 -1.98
N ALA A 121 -14.90 19.10 -2.06
CA ALA A 121 -15.43 18.44 -3.26
C ALA A 121 -14.44 17.38 -3.82
N LEU A 122 -13.78 16.66 -2.95
CA LEU A 122 -12.74 15.69 -3.29
C LEU A 122 -13.30 14.51 -4.08
N LEU A 123 -14.46 14.03 -3.70
CA LEU A 123 -15.14 12.87 -4.25
C LEU A 123 -16.41 13.29 -4.98
N SER A 124 -16.98 12.37 -5.74
CA SER A 124 -18.31 12.58 -6.32
C SER A 124 -19.38 12.60 -5.22
N GLU A 125 -20.47 13.33 -5.44
CA GLU A 125 -21.61 13.39 -4.52
C GLU A 125 -22.16 12.00 -4.17
N ARG A 126 -22.17 11.08 -5.14
CA ARG A 126 -22.56 9.69 -4.96
C ARG A 126 -21.63 8.94 -3.99
N ASP A 127 -20.32 9.13 -4.16
CA ASP A 127 -19.32 8.44 -3.34
C ASP A 127 -19.34 8.98 -1.90
N LEU A 128 -19.49 10.31 -1.74
CA LEU A 128 -19.65 10.95 -0.43
C LEU A 128 -20.89 10.43 0.31
N LYS A 129 -22.06 10.46 -0.33
CA LYS A 129 -23.30 9.92 0.26
C LYS A 129 -23.16 8.46 0.69
N SER A 130 -22.42 7.66 -0.08
CA SER A 130 -22.18 6.25 0.25
C SER A 130 -21.31 6.09 1.50
N LEU A 131 -20.27 6.93 1.65
CA LEU A 131 -19.39 6.93 2.81
C LEU A 131 -20.10 7.43 4.07
N GLU A 132 -20.84 8.52 3.97
CA GLU A 132 -21.63 9.08 5.06
C GLU A 132 -22.68 8.10 5.57
N ALA A 133 -23.47 7.54 4.66
CA ALA A 133 -24.45 6.51 5.01
C ALA A 133 -23.81 5.22 5.58
N ALA A 134 -22.52 5.02 5.38
CA ALA A 134 -21.79 3.93 6.02
C ALA A 134 -21.38 4.27 7.46
N LEU A 135 -21.14 5.55 7.76
CA LEU A 135 -20.79 6.03 9.09
C LEU A 135 -22.02 6.26 9.99
N ASP A 136 -23.17 6.52 9.38
CA ASP A 136 -24.47 6.75 10.07
C ASP A 136 -25.21 5.44 10.39
N VAL A 137 -24.48 4.37 10.67
CA VAL A 137 -25.04 3.04 10.97
C VAL A 137 -24.81 2.71 12.42
N GLU A 138 -25.90 2.49 13.15
CA GLU A 138 -25.87 2.05 14.52
C GLU A 138 -25.27 0.64 14.67
N PRO A 139 -24.47 0.40 15.73
CA PRO A 139 -23.96 -0.92 16.03
C PRO A 139 -25.08 -1.94 16.22
N SER A 140 -24.87 -3.14 15.73
CA SER A 140 -25.83 -4.23 15.91
C SER A 140 -25.85 -4.70 17.37
N GLU A 141 -27.02 -4.64 18.00
CA GLU A 141 -27.23 -5.18 19.35
C GLU A 141 -27.30 -6.71 19.32
N GLY A 142 -26.60 -7.38 20.24
CA GLY A 142 -26.76 -8.80 20.57
C GLY A 142 -26.15 -9.79 19.56
N ALA A 143 -25.55 -9.35 18.48
CA ALA A 143 -24.78 -10.23 17.58
C ALA A 143 -23.35 -10.42 18.08
N GLU A 144 -22.77 -11.59 17.83
CA GLU A 144 -21.31 -11.77 17.98
C GLU A 144 -20.62 -10.71 17.10
N LYS A 145 -19.90 -9.79 17.75
CA LYS A 145 -19.26 -8.68 17.03
C LYS A 145 -18.18 -9.23 16.14
N PRO A 146 -18.22 -9.03 14.83
CA PRO A 146 -17.16 -9.48 13.96
C PRO A 146 -15.85 -8.77 14.31
N GLU A 147 -14.75 -9.49 14.18
CA GLU A 147 -13.41 -8.96 14.49
C GLU A 147 -13.01 -7.80 13.56
N PHE A 148 -13.64 -7.69 12.39
CA PHE A 148 -13.37 -6.65 11.40
C PHE A 148 -14.59 -6.38 10.50
N GLY A 149 -14.64 -5.18 9.93
CA GLY A 149 -15.56 -4.85 8.84
C GLY A 149 -14.95 -5.21 7.50
N ALA A 150 -15.70 -5.86 6.60
CA ALA A 150 -15.16 -6.28 5.32
C ALA A 150 -16.03 -5.87 4.13
N SER A 151 -15.37 -5.59 3.01
CA SER A 151 -15.95 -5.50 1.67
C SER A 151 -15.33 -6.54 0.76
N PRO A 152 -16.08 -7.60 0.38
CA PRO A 152 -15.56 -8.66 -0.48
C PRO A 152 -15.38 -8.18 -1.92
N GLY A 153 -14.45 -8.81 -2.65
CA GLY A 153 -14.17 -8.51 -4.04
C GLY A 153 -13.31 -9.57 -4.73
N ARG A 154 -12.77 -9.19 -5.87
CA ARG A 154 -11.86 -10.04 -6.67
C ARG A 154 -10.70 -9.23 -7.22
N SER A 155 -9.53 -9.88 -7.27
CA SER A 155 -8.32 -9.38 -7.91
C SER A 155 -7.87 -10.42 -8.95
N GLY A 156 -8.28 -10.23 -10.21
CA GLY A 156 -8.17 -11.28 -11.21
C GLY A 156 -9.01 -12.49 -10.77
N ASP A 157 -8.38 -13.66 -10.71
CA ASP A 157 -9.03 -14.92 -10.31
C ASP A 157 -9.07 -15.12 -8.78
N LEU A 158 -8.36 -14.30 -8.00
CA LEU A 158 -8.28 -14.42 -6.56
C LEU A 158 -9.42 -13.64 -5.88
N ARG A 159 -9.92 -14.19 -4.77
CA ARG A 159 -10.81 -13.46 -3.87
C ARG A 159 -9.99 -12.43 -3.11
N ASP A 160 -10.53 -11.24 -2.91
CA ASP A 160 -9.95 -10.23 -2.05
C ASP A 160 -10.99 -9.62 -1.10
N GLU A 161 -10.50 -9.02 -0.03
CA GLU A 161 -11.31 -8.26 0.91
C GLU A 161 -10.59 -6.96 1.25
N LEU A 162 -11.33 -5.86 1.26
CA LEU A 162 -10.91 -4.66 1.98
C LEU A 162 -11.43 -4.82 3.41
N ARG A 163 -10.53 -4.81 4.39
CA ARG A 163 -10.89 -4.93 5.81
C ARG A 163 -10.60 -3.65 6.56
N VAL A 164 -11.50 -3.33 7.50
CA VAL A 164 -11.32 -2.33 8.55
C VAL A 164 -11.18 -3.10 9.85
N GLU A 165 -9.99 -3.12 10.41
CA GLU A 165 -9.59 -3.98 11.53
C GLU A 165 -9.15 -3.13 12.72
N PRO A 166 -9.59 -3.40 13.96
CA PRO A 166 -9.05 -2.75 15.14
C PRO A 166 -7.61 -3.20 15.39
N VAL A 167 -6.73 -2.26 15.71
CA VAL A 167 -5.32 -2.54 16.06
C VAL A 167 -4.95 -2.06 17.47
N GLY A 168 -5.96 -1.82 18.30
CA GLY A 168 -5.83 -1.34 19.68
C GLY A 168 -5.94 0.18 19.79
N GLU A 169 -6.17 0.65 21.01
CA GLU A 169 -6.19 2.08 21.40
C GLU A 169 -7.10 2.98 20.53
N GLY A 170 -8.26 2.48 20.11
CA GLY A 170 -9.17 3.24 19.24
C GLY A 170 -8.69 3.42 17.81
N ARG A 171 -7.60 2.74 17.42
CA ARG A 171 -7.05 2.81 16.06
C ARG A 171 -7.55 1.69 15.16
N LEU A 172 -7.69 2.02 13.89
CA LEU A 172 -8.13 1.13 12.83
C LEU A 172 -7.05 0.98 11.76
N ARG A 173 -6.85 -0.24 11.30
CA ARG A 173 -6.09 -0.54 10.09
C ARG A 173 -7.05 -0.76 8.92
N VAL A 174 -6.80 -0.08 7.81
CA VAL A 174 -7.56 -0.29 6.57
C VAL A 174 -6.67 -1.02 5.58
N ALA A 175 -6.95 -2.29 5.35
CA ALA A 175 -6.06 -3.20 4.66
C ALA A 175 -6.77 -4.02 3.58
N ARG A 176 -6.04 -4.34 2.51
CA ARG A 176 -6.49 -5.31 1.51
C ARG A 176 -5.88 -6.67 1.81
N TRP A 177 -6.72 -7.67 1.82
CA TRP A 177 -6.35 -9.07 1.97
C TRP A 177 -6.66 -9.83 0.69
N ILE A 178 -5.80 -10.75 0.30
CA ILE A 178 -5.99 -11.62 -0.87
C ILE A 178 -5.97 -13.07 -0.41
N MET A 179 -6.99 -13.85 -0.80
CA MET A 179 -7.04 -15.27 -0.56
C MET A 179 -6.17 -15.99 -1.58
N ARG A 180 -5.08 -16.58 -1.11
CA ARG A 180 -4.22 -17.42 -1.95
C ARG A 180 -4.53 -18.89 -1.77
N PRO A 181 -4.68 -19.65 -2.85
CA PRO A 181 -4.81 -21.10 -2.77
C PRO A 181 -3.67 -21.69 -1.94
N ASN A 182 -4.00 -22.57 -0.98
CA ASN A 182 -3.07 -23.26 -0.07
C ASN A 182 -2.37 -22.39 1.01
N PHE A 183 -2.48 -21.06 0.96
CA PHE A 183 -1.84 -20.15 1.93
C PHE A 183 -2.84 -19.36 2.78
N GLY A 184 -4.12 -19.34 2.40
CA GLY A 184 -5.13 -18.58 3.11
C GLY A 184 -5.10 -17.07 2.78
N TRP A 185 -5.57 -16.25 3.72
CA TRP A 185 -5.61 -14.81 3.59
C TRP A 185 -4.24 -14.19 3.84
N GLU A 186 -3.77 -13.36 2.92
CA GLU A 186 -2.49 -12.67 2.96
C GLU A 186 -2.71 -11.17 2.88
N LEU A 187 -2.17 -10.42 3.85
CA LEU A 187 -2.17 -8.97 3.88
C LEU A 187 -1.36 -8.42 2.71
N GLN A 188 -1.90 -7.44 2.00
CA GLN A 188 -1.18 -6.73 0.95
C GLN A 188 -0.43 -5.54 1.52
N ASP A 189 0.88 -5.52 1.31
CA ASP A 189 1.81 -4.51 1.82
C ASP A 189 1.88 -3.29 0.87
N ALA A 190 0.75 -2.83 0.39
CA ALA A 190 0.68 -1.65 -0.47
C ALA A 190 -0.60 -0.87 -0.21
N PRO A 191 -0.55 0.47 -0.29
CA PRO A 191 -1.73 1.30 -0.20
C PRO A 191 -2.77 0.90 -1.26
N VAL A 192 -4.00 0.74 -0.83
CA VAL A 192 -5.06 0.19 -1.65
C VAL A 192 -5.72 1.29 -2.48
N MET A 193 -5.84 1.06 -3.79
CA MET A 193 -6.63 1.90 -4.71
C MET A 193 -7.88 1.12 -5.11
N LEU A 194 -9.03 1.55 -4.61
CA LEU A 194 -10.31 0.89 -4.85
C LEU A 194 -11.42 1.92 -5.11
N PRO A 195 -12.53 1.52 -5.74
CA PRO A 195 -13.74 2.34 -5.78
C PRO A 195 -14.20 2.75 -4.37
N ALA A 196 -14.70 3.98 -4.20
CA ALA A 196 -15.18 4.48 -2.91
C ALA A 196 -16.30 3.59 -2.31
N ALA A 197 -17.09 2.95 -3.16
CA ALA A 197 -18.13 2.01 -2.72
C ALA A 197 -17.58 0.83 -1.90
N ARG A 198 -16.34 0.35 -2.20
CA ARG A 198 -15.69 -0.70 -1.43
C ARG A 198 -15.31 -0.24 -0.03
N TYR A 199 -14.82 0.99 0.09
CA TYR A 199 -14.56 1.62 1.38
C TYR A 199 -15.84 1.83 2.18
N ALA A 200 -16.90 2.32 1.55
CA ALA A 200 -18.20 2.50 2.21
C ALA A 200 -18.79 1.17 2.71
N GLU A 201 -18.65 0.08 1.96
CA GLU A 201 -19.11 -1.25 2.39
C GLU A 201 -18.32 -1.77 3.60
N ALA A 202 -16.99 -1.67 3.57
CA ALA A 202 -16.12 -2.09 4.68
C ALA A 202 -16.36 -1.24 5.94
N LEU A 203 -16.49 0.09 5.80
CA LEU A 203 -16.81 1.00 6.92
C LEU A 203 -18.19 0.72 7.49
N ARG A 204 -19.20 0.47 6.66
CA ARG A 204 -20.54 0.08 7.13
C ARG A 204 -20.52 -1.22 7.93
N ALA A 205 -19.75 -2.19 7.49
CA ALA A 205 -19.57 -3.44 8.23
C ALA A 205 -18.84 -3.20 9.56
N ALA A 206 -17.83 -2.33 9.58
CA ALA A 206 -17.12 -1.93 10.79
C ALA A 206 -18.01 -1.14 11.77
N ALA A 207 -18.85 -0.21 11.28
CA ALA A 207 -19.82 0.52 12.09
C ALA A 207 -20.81 -0.44 12.77
N ARG A 208 -21.40 -1.37 12.01
CA ARG A 208 -22.28 -2.41 12.58
C ARG A 208 -21.60 -3.26 13.65
N ALA A 209 -20.32 -3.49 13.52
CA ALA A 209 -19.51 -4.20 14.52
C ALA A 209 -19.15 -3.32 15.74
N GLY A 210 -19.47 -2.02 15.74
CA GLY A 210 -19.10 -1.07 16.79
C GLY A 210 -17.61 -0.76 16.82
N LEU A 211 -16.90 -0.93 15.71
CA LEU A 211 -15.46 -0.69 15.64
C LEU A 211 -15.11 0.80 15.45
N LEU A 212 -16.08 1.62 15.00
CA LEU A 212 -15.89 3.05 14.80
C LEU A 212 -16.15 3.86 16.06
N ASP A 213 -16.79 3.28 17.08
CA ASP A 213 -17.19 3.97 18.32
C ASP A 213 -16.10 3.88 19.42
N GLN A 214 -14.92 3.36 19.15
CA GLN A 214 -13.87 3.10 20.15
C GLN A 214 -13.13 4.35 20.63
N GLY A 215 -13.64 5.55 20.36
CA GLY A 215 -13.00 6.83 20.65
C GLY A 215 -13.77 7.77 21.59
N ALA A 216 -14.75 7.28 22.35
CA ALA A 216 -15.45 8.08 23.36
C ALA A 216 -14.97 7.77 24.78
#